data_db22ab1dac904262c045243e24f7694a
#
_entry.id   db22ab1dac904262c045243e24f7694a
#
_cell.length_a   1.000
_cell.length_b   1.000
_cell.length_c   1.000
_cell.angle_alpha   90.00
_cell.angle_beta   90.00
_cell.angle_gamma   90.00
#
_symmetry.space_group_name_H-M   'P 1'
#
loop_
_entity.id
_entity.type
_entity.pdbx_description
1 polymer ?
#
loop_
_entity_poly.entity_id
_entity_poly.type
_entity_poly.pdbx_seq_one_letter_code
_entity_poly.pdbx_strand_id
1 'polypeptide(L)'
;MTVVTRATTPQPFTDSGVTLLPNYFTGLVPPTPLRSDIDIDACPTATRTLMQFADNLGRAVGYDRERGGQVIQDIFPVRSTEHQQVSSSSKVVLGSHTESAFHPHKPRYVVLLCLRGD
;
A
#
# COMPACT_ATOMS: atom_id res chain seq x y z
N MET A 1 4.01 0.33 2.60
CA MET A 1 3.37 -0.97 2.28
C MET A 1 1.90 -0.75 1.99
N THR A 2 1.41 -1.30 0.92
CA THR A 2 0.02 -1.10 0.46
C THR A 2 -0.63 -2.44 0.20
N VAL A 3 -1.88 -2.59 0.58
CA VAL A 3 -2.76 -3.67 0.16
C VAL A 3 -4.07 -3.10 -0.37
N VAL A 4 -4.60 -3.73 -1.40
CA VAL A 4 -5.86 -3.33 -2.03
C VAL A 4 -6.91 -4.38 -1.69
N THR A 5 -8.08 -3.97 -1.21
CA THR A 5 -9.14 -4.90 -0.83
C THR A 5 -10.44 -4.66 -1.58
N ARG A 6 -11.18 -5.72 -1.80
CA ARG A 6 -12.56 -5.66 -2.28
C ARG A 6 -13.48 -6.02 -1.13
N ALA A 7 -14.27 -5.03 -0.67
CA ALA A 7 -15.14 -5.23 0.49
C ALA A 7 -16.24 -6.26 0.23
N THR A 8 -16.49 -7.02 1.26
CA THR A 8 -17.65 -7.94 1.35
C THR A 8 -18.74 -7.40 2.27
N THR A 9 -18.40 -6.48 3.17
CA THR A 9 -19.33 -5.87 4.12
C THR A 9 -19.10 -4.35 4.19
N PRO A 10 -20.15 -3.52 4.27
CA PRO A 10 -19.98 -2.09 4.48
C PRO A 10 -19.31 -1.83 5.83
N GLN A 11 -18.21 -1.06 5.81
CA GLN A 11 -17.55 -0.56 7.03
C GLN A 11 -17.87 0.92 7.20
N PRO A 12 -18.08 1.40 8.43
CA PRO A 12 -18.32 2.81 8.68
C PRO A 12 -17.01 3.58 8.49
N PHE A 13 -16.85 4.19 7.32
CA PHE A 13 -15.80 5.18 7.10
C PHE A 13 -16.32 6.57 7.46
N THR A 14 -15.41 7.47 7.80
CA THR A 14 -15.73 8.87 8.00
C THR A 14 -16.25 9.49 6.69
N ASP A 15 -16.95 10.61 6.77
CA ASP A 15 -17.48 11.33 5.61
C ASP A 15 -16.37 11.74 4.61
N SER A 16 -15.13 11.87 5.07
CA SER A 16 -13.97 12.12 4.23
C SER A 16 -13.53 10.89 3.40
N GLY A 17 -14.04 9.70 3.70
CA GLY A 17 -13.60 8.45 3.07
C GLY A 17 -12.20 7.99 3.49
N VAL A 18 -11.56 8.68 4.43
CA VAL A 18 -10.21 8.37 4.93
C VAL A 18 -10.26 8.11 6.43
N THR A 19 -9.63 7.05 6.88
CA THR A 19 -9.46 6.73 8.30
C THR A 19 -7.98 6.59 8.61
N LEU A 20 -7.49 7.33 9.58
CA LEU A 20 -6.13 7.24 10.08
C LEU A 20 -6.12 6.48 11.40
N LEU A 21 -5.29 5.44 11.47
CA LEU A 21 -5.06 4.63 12.66
C LEU A 21 -3.63 4.87 13.17
N PRO A 22 -3.43 5.78 14.12
CA PRO A 22 -2.10 6.09 14.63
C PRO A 22 -1.51 4.91 15.41
N ASN A 23 -0.20 4.72 15.32
CA ASN A 23 0.55 3.71 16.08
C ASN A 23 0.07 2.27 15.89
N TYR A 24 -0.50 1.97 14.73
CA TYR A 24 -1.06 0.64 14.46
C TYR A 24 0.02 -0.46 14.37
N PHE A 25 1.22 -0.10 13.94
CA PHE A 25 2.37 -1.01 13.88
C PHE A 25 3.53 -0.48 14.72
N THR A 26 3.99 -1.30 15.67
CA THR A 26 5.08 -0.97 16.61
C THR A 26 6.24 -1.96 16.53
N GLY A 27 6.27 -2.80 15.48
CA GLY A 27 7.32 -3.78 15.27
C GLY A 27 8.64 -3.17 14.81
N LEU A 28 9.69 -3.98 14.82
CA LEU A 28 10.98 -3.59 14.26
C LEU A 28 10.89 -3.49 12.75
N VAL A 29 11.38 -2.37 12.22
CA VAL A 29 11.43 -2.11 10.78
C VAL A 29 12.88 -2.27 10.31
N PRO A 30 13.17 -3.20 9.38
CA PRO A 30 14.51 -3.36 8.83
C PRO A 30 14.93 -2.13 8.01
N PRO A 31 16.23 -1.98 7.68
CA PRO A 31 16.70 -0.90 6.81
C PRO A 31 15.93 -0.85 5.48
N THR A 32 15.68 0.35 4.99
CA THR A 32 15.05 0.55 3.68
C THR A 32 15.91 -0.05 2.58
N PRO A 33 15.37 -0.89 1.68
CA PRO A 33 16.12 -1.43 0.56
C PRO A 33 16.66 -0.33 -0.35
N LEU A 34 17.83 -0.56 -0.93
CA LEU A 34 18.47 0.41 -1.84
C LEU A 34 17.98 0.28 -3.29
N ARG A 35 17.31 -0.81 -3.63
CA ARG A 35 16.90 -1.16 -4.99
C ARG A 35 15.46 -1.63 -5.01
N SER A 36 14.71 -1.23 -6.03
CA SER A 36 13.28 -1.57 -6.21
C SER A 36 13.02 -2.92 -6.88
N ASP A 37 14.05 -3.54 -7.46
CA ASP A 37 13.96 -4.82 -8.16
C ASP A 37 14.04 -6.05 -7.22
N ILE A 38 14.07 -5.79 -5.94
CA ILE A 38 14.10 -6.83 -4.93
C ILE A 38 12.67 -7.24 -4.63
N ASP A 39 12.26 -8.38 -5.13
CA ASP A 39 10.99 -9.03 -4.79
C ASP A 39 11.12 -9.66 -3.39
N ILE A 40 11.15 -8.82 -2.39
CA ILE A 40 11.33 -9.24 -0.99
C ILE A 40 10.18 -8.67 -0.18
N ASP A 41 9.54 -9.53 0.58
CA ASP A 41 8.83 -9.13 1.77
C ASP A 41 9.86 -8.60 2.80
N ALA A 42 10.15 -7.31 2.68
CA ALA A 42 11.20 -6.67 3.46
C ALA A 42 10.87 -6.62 4.97
N CYS A 43 9.60 -6.75 5.33
CA CYS A 43 9.15 -6.75 6.71
C CYS A 43 7.96 -7.70 6.94
N PRO A 44 8.21 -9.03 7.09
CA PRO A 44 7.14 -10.04 7.20
C PRO A 44 6.15 -9.79 8.34
N THR A 45 6.60 -9.18 9.43
CA THR A 45 5.71 -8.81 10.55
C THR A 45 4.74 -7.70 10.17
N ALA A 46 5.18 -6.71 9.43
CA ALA A 46 4.34 -5.64 8.92
C ALA A 46 3.35 -6.16 7.86
N THR A 47 3.82 -7.01 6.95
CA THR A 47 2.98 -7.70 5.96
C THR A 47 1.84 -8.45 6.64
N ARG A 48 2.13 -9.23 7.66
CA ARG A 48 1.12 -9.97 8.42
C ARG A 48 0.12 -9.03 9.10
N THR A 49 0.61 -7.97 9.73
CA THR A 49 -0.24 -6.96 10.39
C THR A 49 -1.18 -6.30 9.39
N LEU A 50 -0.66 -5.90 8.24
CA LEU A 50 -1.44 -5.28 7.18
C LEU A 50 -2.52 -6.22 6.62
N MET A 51 -2.16 -7.50 6.39
CA MET A 51 -3.11 -8.50 5.91
C MET A 51 -4.20 -8.80 6.92
N GLN A 52 -3.87 -8.96 8.20
CA GLN A 52 -4.85 -9.16 9.26
C GLN A 52 -5.85 -7.99 9.35
N PHE A 53 -5.37 -6.76 9.16
CA PHE A 53 -6.26 -5.61 9.08
C PHE A 53 -7.14 -5.65 7.82
N ALA A 54 -6.54 -5.92 6.66
CA ALA A 54 -7.24 -5.95 5.38
C ALA A 54 -8.34 -7.03 5.33
N ASP A 55 -8.13 -8.16 5.96
CA ASP A 55 -9.11 -9.26 6.03
C ASP A 55 -10.41 -8.86 6.73
N ASN A 56 -10.37 -7.87 7.63
CA ASN A 56 -11.58 -7.32 8.25
C ASN A 56 -12.37 -6.41 7.29
N LEU A 57 -11.74 -5.89 6.24
CA LEU A 57 -12.39 -5.04 5.25
C LEU A 57 -12.92 -5.83 4.06
N GLY A 58 -12.33 -6.99 3.77
CA GLY A 58 -12.70 -7.83 2.66
C GLY A 58 -11.54 -8.67 2.14
N ARG A 59 -11.71 -9.25 0.96
CA ARG A 59 -10.66 -10.05 0.34
C ARG A 59 -9.64 -9.14 -0.35
N ALA A 60 -8.38 -9.28 0.00
CA ALA A 60 -7.28 -8.61 -0.67
C ALA A 60 -7.15 -9.11 -2.12
N VAL A 61 -6.85 -8.20 -3.05
CA VAL A 61 -6.72 -8.50 -4.48
C VAL A 61 -5.47 -7.84 -5.05
N GLY A 62 -4.85 -8.48 -6.01
CA GLY A 62 -3.82 -7.93 -6.87
C GLY A 62 -4.30 -7.95 -8.31
N TYR A 63 -3.68 -7.16 -9.17
CA TYR A 63 -3.99 -7.11 -10.60
C TYR A 63 -2.80 -7.64 -11.41
N ASP A 64 -3.04 -8.61 -12.28
CA ASP A 64 -1.97 -9.30 -13.04
C ASP A 64 -1.02 -8.36 -13.78
N ARG A 65 -1.55 -7.23 -14.25
CA ARG A 65 -0.76 -6.21 -14.96
C ARG A 65 0.02 -5.26 -14.04
N GLU A 66 -0.24 -5.34 -12.74
CA GLU A 66 0.41 -4.52 -11.73
C GLU A 66 1.35 -5.39 -10.89
N ARG A 67 2.64 -5.21 -11.06
CA ARG A 67 3.68 -5.94 -10.32
C ARG A 67 3.43 -7.47 -10.24
N GLY A 68 2.99 -8.07 -11.34
CA GLY A 68 2.76 -9.52 -11.41
C GLY A 68 1.63 -10.03 -10.52
N GLY A 69 0.63 -9.21 -10.20
CA GLY A 69 -0.50 -9.62 -9.38
C GLY A 69 -0.24 -9.62 -7.87
N GLN A 70 0.87 -9.05 -7.42
CA GLN A 70 1.18 -8.95 -5.99
C GLN A 70 0.09 -8.18 -5.24
N VAL A 71 -0.42 -8.81 -4.18
CA VAL A 71 -1.45 -8.23 -3.32
C VAL A 71 -0.89 -7.15 -2.42
N ILE A 72 0.34 -7.32 -1.94
CA ILE A 72 1.06 -6.36 -1.11
C ILE A 72 2.21 -5.77 -1.91
N GLN A 73 2.36 -4.47 -1.81
CA GLN A 73 3.42 -3.75 -2.50
C GLN A 73 4.21 -2.92 -1.49
N ASP A 74 5.51 -3.13 -1.45
CA ASP A 74 6.43 -2.29 -0.71
C ASP A 74 6.71 -1.02 -1.50
N ILE A 75 6.45 0.12 -0.88
CA ILE A 75 6.69 1.44 -1.46
C ILE A 75 7.78 2.12 -0.64
N PHE A 76 8.85 2.46 -1.29
CA PHE A 76 9.96 3.20 -0.69
C PHE A 76 10.65 4.07 -1.73
N PRO A 77 11.30 5.17 -1.33
CA PRO A 77 11.96 6.06 -2.26
C PRO A 77 13.17 5.37 -2.93
N VAL A 78 13.27 5.52 -4.25
CA VAL A 78 14.35 4.97 -5.07
C VAL A 78 15.00 6.09 -5.87
N ARG A 79 16.35 6.17 -5.84
CA ARG A 79 17.09 7.24 -6.53
C ARG A 79 16.81 7.31 -8.04
N SER A 80 16.64 6.16 -8.70
CA SER A 80 16.37 6.12 -10.15
C SER A 80 15.03 6.73 -10.55
N THR A 81 14.08 6.87 -9.59
CA THR A 81 12.73 7.39 -9.83
C THR A 81 12.46 8.69 -9.11
N GLU A 82 13.47 9.32 -8.48
CA GLU A 82 13.28 10.49 -7.61
C GLU A 82 12.62 11.70 -8.31
N HIS A 83 12.73 11.79 -9.63
CA HIS A 83 12.13 12.85 -10.45
C HIS A 83 10.96 12.38 -11.32
N GLN A 84 10.50 11.15 -11.16
CA GLN A 84 9.36 10.61 -11.89
C GLN A 84 8.06 10.75 -11.07
N GLN A 85 6.94 10.92 -11.74
CA GLN A 85 5.65 10.99 -11.06
C GLN A 85 5.11 9.59 -10.74
N VAL A 86 5.78 8.91 -9.82
CA VAL A 86 5.46 7.56 -9.35
C VAL A 86 5.51 7.48 -7.83
N SER A 87 4.90 6.46 -7.25
CA SER A 87 4.83 6.27 -5.80
C SER A 87 6.19 6.11 -5.10
N SER A 88 7.24 5.71 -5.84
CA SER A 88 8.62 5.59 -5.35
C SER A 88 9.45 6.88 -5.52
N SER A 89 8.84 7.99 -5.97
CA SER A 89 9.51 9.27 -6.06
C SER A 89 9.72 9.89 -4.68
N SER A 90 10.84 10.61 -4.51
CA SER A 90 11.11 11.39 -3.30
C SER A 90 11.12 12.90 -3.55
N LYS A 91 11.09 13.35 -4.80
CA LYS A 91 11.22 14.77 -5.17
C LYS A 91 10.04 15.33 -5.97
N VAL A 92 9.11 14.48 -6.38
CA VAL A 92 7.92 14.88 -7.15
C VAL A 92 6.66 14.57 -6.35
N VAL A 93 5.78 15.55 -6.25
CA VAL A 93 4.48 15.36 -5.60
C VAL A 93 3.61 14.47 -6.48
N LEU A 94 3.19 13.34 -5.95
CA LEU A 94 2.18 12.49 -6.58
C LEU A 94 0.81 13.16 -6.38
N GLY A 95 0.18 13.57 -7.49
CA GLY A 95 -1.15 14.19 -7.44
C GLY A 95 -2.23 13.24 -6.91
N SER A 96 -3.30 13.80 -6.38
CA SER A 96 -4.46 13.02 -5.93
C SER A 96 -5.02 12.19 -7.07
N HIS A 97 -5.22 10.91 -6.84
CA HIS A 97 -5.74 9.95 -7.81
C HIS A 97 -6.54 8.85 -7.10
N THR A 98 -7.24 8.07 -7.88
CA THR A 98 -7.92 6.85 -7.41
C THR A 98 -7.23 5.64 -8.01
N GLU A 99 -7.00 4.62 -7.18
CA GLU A 99 -6.39 3.37 -7.64
C GLU A 99 -7.27 2.67 -8.68
N SER A 100 -6.63 2.26 -9.79
CA SER A 100 -7.26 1.48 -10.85
C SER A 100 -8.63 2.03 -11.29
N ALA A 101 -8.75 3.38 -11.41
CA ALA A 101 -10.00 4.10 -11.60
C ALA A 101 -10.88 3.58 -12.75
N PHE A 102 -10.26 3.11 -13.84
CA PHE A 102 -10.93 2.61 -15.05
C PHE A 102 -11.07 1.09 -15.08
N HIS A 103 -10.59 0.39 -14.05
CA HIS A 103 -10.69 -1.06 -13.99
C HIS A 103 -12.12 -1.50 -13.64
N PRO A 104 -12.74 -2.47 -14.36
CA PRO A 104 -14.11 -2.91 -14.09
C PRO A 104 -14.28 -3.50 -12.68
N HIS A 105 -13.20 -4.00 -12.09
CA HIS A 105 -13.14 -4.52 -10.74
C HIS A 105 -12.21 -3.70 -9.85
N LYS A 106 -12.35 -2.37 -9.90
CA LYS A 106 -11.55 -1.47 -9.05
C LYS A 106 -11.69 -1.82 -7.56
N PRO A 107 -10.65 -1.58 -6.76
CA PRO A 107 -10.70 -1.84 -5.33
C PRO A 107 -11.69 -0.89 -4.64
N ARG A 108 -12.29 -1.35 -3.57
CA ARG A 108 -13.13 -0.50 -2.72
C ARG A 108 -12.29 0.24 -1.67
N TYR A 109 -11.26 -0.39 -1.18
CA TYR A 109 -10.36 0.16 -0.17
C TYR A 109 -8.92 0.01 -0.63
N VAL A 110 -8.12 1.01 -0.29
CA VAL A 110 -6.66 0.96 -0.33
C VAL A 110 -6.19 1.11 1.11
N VAL A 111 -5.35 0.21 1.56
CA VAL A 111 -4.80 0.24 2.92
C VAL A 111 -3.31 0.51 2.82
N LEU A 112 -2.86 1.54 3.51
CA LEU A 112 -1.46 1.94 3.57
C LEU A 112 -0.94 1.73 5.00
N LEU A 113 0.17 1.04 5.14
CA LEU A 113 0.88 0.93 6.41
C LEU A 113 2.20 1.69 6.29
N CYS A 114 2.31 2.79 7.03
CA CYS A 114 3.56 3.55 7.12
C CYS A 114 4.50 2.84 8.11
N LEU A 115 5.65 2.39 7.62
CA LEU A 115 6.66 1.73 8.44
C LEU A 115 7.73 2.70 8.94
N ARG A 116 7.99 3.76 8.18
CA ARG A 116 8.96 4.78 8.52
C ARG A 116 8.48 6.11 7.96
N GLY A 117 8.35 7.10 8.82
CA GLY A 117 8.09 8.49 8.47
C GLY A 117 9.29 9.34 8.86
N ASP A 118 9.47 10.48 8.22
CA ASP A 118 10.43 11.50 8.61
C ASP A 118 9.87 12.36 9.74
#